data_7e220cfb440a23a58d25c27f1204a293
#
_entry.id   7e220cfb440a23a58d25c27f1204a293
#
_cell.length_a   1.000
_cell.length_b   1.000
_cell.length_c   1.000
_cell.angle_alpha   90.00
_cell.angle_beta   90.00
_cell.angle_gamma   90.00
#
_symmetry.space_group_name_H-M   'P 1'
#
loop_
_entity.id
_entity.type
_entity.pdbx_description
1 polymer ?
#
loop_
_entity_poly.entity_id
_entity_poly.type
_entity_poly.pdbx_seq_one_letter_code
_entity_poly.pdbx_strand_id
1 'polypeptide(L)'
;MKIVFLDVKTIGDDIDLSGFEQLGEVIKFGFTRADQVAERVKDADVVVLNKVQIKRDTLGDPDHLKLICVTATGTNNLDKELLDEKGIAWRNVAGY
;
A
#
# COMPACT_ATOMS: atom_id res chain seq x y z
N MET A 1 9.94 -10.73 4.11
CA MET A 1 8.75 -9.85 3.92
C MET A 1 9.06 -8.81 2.86
N LYS A 2 8.17 -8.61 1.94
CA LYS A 2 8.33 -7.62 0.87
C LYS A 2 7.35 -6.46 1.10
N ILE A 3 7.88 -5.25 1.22
CA ILE A 3 7.11 -4.05 1.49
C ILE A 3 7.21 -3.13 0.27
N VAL A 4 6.07 -2.74 -0.29
CA VAL A 4 6.01 -1.92 -1.49
C VAL A 4 5.34 -0.59 -1.18
N PHE A 5 6.02 0.50 -1.49
CA PHE A 5 5.48 1.86 -1.41
C PHE A 5 5.02 2.27 -2.80
N LEU A 6 3.75 2.59 -2.96
CA LEU A 6 3.17 2.86 -4.27
C LEU A 6 3.26 4.32 -4.72
N ASP A 7 3.30 5.26 -3.79
CA ASP A 7 3.32 6.69 -4.13
C ASP A 7 4.13 7.52 -3.13
N VAL A 8 5.38 7.13 -2.95
CA VAL A 8 6.27 7.71 -1.93
C VAL A 8 6.46 9.22 -2.12
N LYS A 9 6.36 9.74 -3.35
CA LYS A 9 6.49 11.18 -3.60
C LYS A 9 5.33 12.00 -3.05
N THR A 10 4.18 11.38 -2.81
CA THR A 10 3.03 12.07 -2.23
C THR A 10 3.05 12.07 -0.71
N ILE A 11 3.90 11.24 -0.10
CA ILE A 11 3.99 11.11 1.36
C ILE A 11 4.77 12.26 1.98
N GLY A 12 5.75 12.80 1.27
CA GLY A 12 6.61 13.87 1.76
C GLY A 12 7.93 13.34 2.30
N ASP A 13 8.88 14.26 2.50
CA ASP A 13 10.24 13.91 2.90
C ASP A 13 10.43 13.86 4.42
N ASP A 14 9.44 14.32 5.18
CA ASP A 14 9.52 14.41 6.63
C ASP A 14 9.16 13.09 7.34
N ILE A 15 8.78 12.06 6.60
CA ILE A 15 8.45 10.75 7.15
C ILE A 15 9.68 9.86 7.06
N ASP A 16 10.09 9.33 8.22
CA ASP A 16 11.21 8.39 8.28
C ASP A 16 10.73 7.00 7.92
N LEU A 17 11.14 6.52 6.74
CA LEU A 17 10.77 5.20 6.24
C LEU A 17 11.83 4.14 6.53
N SER A 18 12.94 4.51 7.18
CA SER A 18 14.07 3.59 7.40
C SER A 18 13.69 2.40 8.27
N GLY A 19 12.71 2.55 9.16
CA GLY A 19 12.25 1.44 9.99
C GLY A 19 11.69 0.27 9.21
N PHE A 20 11.13 0.52 8.03
CA PHE A 20 10.59 -0.56 7.19
C PHE A 20 11.70 -1.43 6.60
N GLU A 21 12.87 -0.87 6.36
CA GLU A 21 13.99 -1.61 5.78
C GLU A 21 14.49 -2.72 6.70
N GLN A 22 14.26 -2.57 7.99
CA GLN A 22 14.63 -3.58 8.99
C GLN A 22 13.67 -4.75 8.99
N LEU A 23 12.48 -4.60 8.42
CA LEU A 23 11.47 -5.65 8.39
C LEU A 23 11.61 -6.58 7.18
N GLY A 24 12.36 -6.18 6.17
CA GLY A 24 12.53 -6.99 4.97
C GLY A 24 12.92 -6.17 3.76
N GLU A 25 12.61 -6.68 2.58
CA GLU A 25 12.87 -5.98 1.33
C GLU A 25 11.87 -4.84 1.15
N VAL A 26 12.38 -3.65 0.83
CA VAL A 26 11.55 -2.46 0.59
C VAL A 26 11.73 -1.99 -0.85
N ILE A 27 10.62 -1.82 -1.54
CA ILE A 27 10.59 -1.31 -2.91
C ILE A 27 9.76 -0.02 -2.90
N LYS A 28 10.32 1.06 -3.43
CA LYS A 28 9.68 2.38 -3.41
C LYS A 28 9.40 2.84 -4.83
N PHE A 29 8.13 3.12 -5.13
CA PHE A 29 7.73 3.77 -6.37
C PHE A 29 7.27 5.18 -6.05
N GLY A 30 7.74 6.16 -6.83
CA GLY A 30 7.35 7.57 -6.63
C GLY A 30 5.88 7.78 -6.90
N PHE A 31 5.38 7.20 -7.99
CA PHE A 31 3.98 7.23 -8.41
C PHE A 31 3.59 5.87 -8.96
N THR A 32 2.32 5.50 -8.83
CA THR A 32 1.76 4.27 -9.41
C THR A 32 0.42 4.59 -10.05
N ARG A 33 0.28 4.26 -11.32
CA ARG A 33 -1.01 4.39 -12.03
C ARG A 33 -1.91 3.20 -11.70
N ALA A 34 -3.21 3.38 -11.93
CA ALA A 34 -4.18 2.32 -11.66
C ALA A 34 -3.85 1.02 -12.40
N ASP A 35 -3.34 1.12 -13.62
CA ASP A 35 -2.97 -0.06 -14.42
C ASP A 35 -1.67 -0.74 -13.99
N GLN A 36 -0.96 -0.17 -13.03
CA GLN A 36 0.29 -0.71 -12.50
C GLN A 36 0.13 -1.34 -11.12
N VAL A 37 -0.98 -1.08 -10.44
CA VAL A 37 -1.15 -1.51 -9.05
C VAL A 37 -1.06 -3.03 -8.92
N ALA A 38 -1.85 -3.76 -9.71
CA ALA A 38 -1.92 -5.22 -9.60
C ALA A 38 -0.54 -5.87 -9.78
N GLU A 39 0.23 -5.40 -10.75
CA GLU A 39 1.56 -5.92 -11.02
C GLU A 39 2.52 -5.64 -9.86
N ARG A 40 2.47 -4.44 -9.33
CA ARG A 40 3.40 -4.00 -8.29
C ARG A 40 3.13 -4.60 -6.93
N VAL A 41 1.88 -4.97 -6.65
CA VAL A 41 1.51 -5.56 -5.34
C VAL A 41 1.44 -7.08 -5.37
N LYS A 42 1.61 -7.70 -6.52
CA LYS A 42 1.39 -9.13 -6.69
C LYS A 42 2.16 -9.98 -5.69
N ASP A 43 3.43 -9.65 -5.45
CA ASP A 43 4.29 -10.39 -4.53
C ASP A 43 4.53 -9.68 -3.21
N ALA A 44 3.83 -8.57 -2.96
CA ALA A 44 4.02 -7.80 -1.73
C ALA A 44 3.32 -8.45 -0.56
N ASP A 45 3.94 -8.39 0.61
CA ASP A 45 3.30 -8.76 1.88
C ASP A 45 2.62 -7.55 2.51
N VAL A 46 3.24 -6.37 2.37
CA VAL A 46 2.73 -5.10 2.91
C VAL A 46 2.80 -4.05 1.81
N VAL A 47 1.74 -3.28 1.67
CA VAL A 47 1.69 -2.16 0.73
C VAL A 47 1.47 -0.87 1.52
N VAL A 48 2.27 0.15 1.24
CA VAL A 48 2.12 1.48 1.84
C VAL A 48 1.77 2.46 0.74
N LEU A 49 0.72 3.22 0.94
CA LEU A 49 0.24 4.17 -0.07
C LEU A 49 -0.36 5.41 0.59
N ASN A 50 -0.58 6.44 -0.19
CA ASN A 50 -1.24 7.66 0.25
C ASN A 50 -2.48 7.94 -0.60
N LYS A 51 -2.32 8.11 -1.91
CA LYS A 51 -3.41 8.52 -2.82
C LYS A 51 -3.82 7.45 -3.82
N VAL A 52 -3.07 6.37 -3.93
CA VAL A 52 -3.38 5.30 -4.89
C VAL A 52 -4.72 4.65 -4.53
N GLN A 53 -5.54 4.39 -5.54
CA GLN A 53 -6.84 3.75 -5.36
C GLN A 53 -6.67 2.23 -5.31
N ILE A 54 -7.22 1.60 -4.28
CA ILE A 54 -7.28 0.14 -4.18
C ILE A 54 -8.72 -0.28 -4.38
N LYS A 55 -9.01 -0.73 -5.58
CA LYS A 55 -10.35 -1.14 -6.02
C LYS A 55 -10.26 -2.52 -6.65
N ARG A 56 -11.43 -3.10 -6.91
CA ARG A 56 -11.50 -4.45 -7.49
C ARG A 56 -10.82 -4.53 -8.85
N ASP A 57 -10.88 -3.46 -9.62
CA ASP A 57 -10.28 -3.41 -10.95
C ASP A 57 -8.80 -3.00 -10.94
N THR A 58 -8.27 -2.54 -9.82
CA THR A 58 -6.86 -2.16 -9.71
C THR A 58 -6.03 -3.15 -8.93
N LEU A 59 -6.58 -3.78 -7.91
CA LEU A 59 -5.82 -4.65 -7.00
C LEU A 59 -5.41 -5.98 -7.63
N GLY A 60 -6.23 -6.55 -8.50
CA GLY A 60 -5.98 -7.88 -9.03
C GLY A 60 -6.08 -8.95 -7.96
N ASP A 61 -5.26 -9.98 -8.06
CA ASP A 61 -5.22 -11.09 -7.11
C ASP A 61 -3.83 -11.24 -6.48
N PRO A 62 -3.47 -10.40 -5.53
CA PRO A 62 -2.18 -10.56 -4.85
C PRO A 62 -2.16 -11.83 -4.00
N ASP A 63 -1.09 -12.61 -4.14
CA ASP A 63 -1.00 -13.91 -3.47
C ASP A 63 -0.58 -13.84 -2.02
N HIS A 64 0.20 -12.81 -1.66
CA HIS A 64 0.85 -12.72 -0.34
C HIS A 64 0.47 -11.48 0.44
N LEU A 65 -0.35 -10.61 -0.10
CA LEU A 65 -0.65 -9.33 0.53
C LEU A 65 -1.50 -9.53 1.78
N LYS A 66 -1.00 -9.04 2.91
CA LYS A 66 -1.64 -9.20 4.23
C LYS A 66 -2.05 -7.88 4.85
N LEU A 67 -1.39 -6.78 4.48
CA LEU A 67 -1.61 -5.50 5.11
C LEU A 67 -1.43 -4.35 4.12
N ILE A 68 -2.34 -3.40 4.19
CA ILE A 68 -2.23 -2.12 3.47
C ILE A 68 -2.18 -1.01 4.50
N CYS A 69 -1.17 -0.17 4.43
CA CYS A 69 -1.02 1.00 5.28
C CYS A 69 -1.26 2.27 4.47
N VAL A 70 -2.20 3.09 4.90
CA VAL A 70 -2.48 4.38 4.27
C VAL A 70 -1.86 5.47 5.11
N THR A 71 -1.06 6.34 4.49
CA THR A 71 -0.37 7.42 5.20
C THR A 71 -1.20 8.69 5.32
N ALA A 72 -2.45 8.65 4.88
CA ALA A 72 -3.38 9.78 4.99
C ALA A 72 -4.42 9.50 6.08
N THR A 73 -5.12 10.54 6.53
CA THR A 73 -6.21 10.41 7.49
C THR A 73 -7.45 9.78 6.86
N GLY A 74 -7.73 10.08 5.58
CA GLY A 74 -8.87 9.53 4.86
C GLY A 74 -8.53 8.19 4.22
N THR A 75 -9.51 7.29 4.17
CA THR A 75 -9.34 5.96 3.60
C THR A 75 -10.35 5.69 2.48
N ASN A 76 -10.90 6.74 1.87
CA ASN A 76 -11.90 6.61 0.81
C ASN A 76 -11.34 5.95 -0.46
N ASN A 77 -10.01 5.92 -0.59
CA ASN A 77 -9.34 5.28 -1.69
C ASN A 77 -9.22 3.76 -1.55
N LEU A 78 -9.74 3.19 -0.46
CA LEU A 78 -9.73 1.75 -0.24
C LEU A 78 -11.13 1.16 -0.40
N ASP A 79 -11.25 0.08 -1.18
CA ASP A 79 -12.45 -0.73 -1.21
C ASP A 79 -12.38 -1.72 -0.03
N LYS A 80 -12.95 -1.33 1.08
CA LYS A 80 -12.84 -2.07 2.33
C LYS A 80 -13.54 -3.42 2.28
N GLU A 81 -14.64 -3.51 1.54
CA GLU A 81 -15.33 -4.78 1.37
C GLU A 81 -14.46 -5.78 0.61
N LEU A 82 -13.76 -5.32 -0.41
CA LEU A 82 -12.83 -6.14 -1.18
C LEU A 82 -11.70 -6.66 -0.29
N LEU A 83 -11.14 -5.80 0.53
CA LEU A 83 -10.04 -6.19 1.42
C LEU A 83 -10.50 -7.21 2.44
N ASP A 84 -11.70 -7.03 2.97
CA ASP A 84 -12.29 -7.98 3.91
C ASP A 84 -12.51 -9.34 3.26
N GLU A 85 -13.03 -9.38 2.03
CA GLU A 85 -13.22 -10.61 1.28
C GLU A 85 -11.92 -11.37 1.06
N LYS A 86 -10.82 -10.64 0.84
CA LYS A 86 -9.52 -11.24 0.55
C LYS A 86 -8.68 -11.51 1.80
N GLY A 87 -9.19 -11.16 2.96
CA GLY A 87 -8.45 -11.34 4.21
C GLY A 87 -7.27 -10.40 4.36
N ILE A 88 -7.32 -9.23 3.73
CA ILE A 88 -6.27 -8.23 3.78
C ILE A 88 -6.61 -7.19 4.84
N ALA A 89 -5.77 -7.04 5.86
CA ALA A 89 -5.94 -6.00 6.86
C ALA A 89 -5.55 -4.64 6.28
N TRP A 90 -6.10 -3.58 6.83
CA TRP A 90 -5.69 -2.22 6.46
C TRP A 90 -5.61 -1.35 7.71
N ARG A 91 -4.72 -0.36 7.66
CA ARG A 91 -4.55 0.60 8.73
C ARG A 91 -4.30 1.97 8.10
N ASN A 92 -4.70 3.01 8.79
CA ASN A 92 -4.26 4.35 8.44
C ASN A 92 -3.41 4.89 9.59
N VAL A 93 -2.44 5.71 9.24
CA VAL A 93 -1.49 6.25 10.21
C VAL A 93 -1.86 7.69 10.56
N ALA A 94 -3.13 7.91 10.81
CA ALA A 94 -3.64 9.21 11.17
C ALA A 94 -3.08 9.68 12.51
N GLY A 95 -2.79 10.95 12.62
CA GLY A 95 -2.41 11.55 13.89
C GLY A 95 -0.92 11.60 14.19
N TYR A 96 -0.08 11.23 13.26
CA TYR A 96 1.35 11.49 13.45
C TYR A 96 1.75 12.84 12.91
#